data_99cfb48bf539f8ff43307273433c7750
#
_entry.id   99cfb48bf539f8ff43307273433c7750
#
_cell.length_a   1.000
_cell.length_b   1.000
_cell.length_c   1.000
_cell.angle_alpha   90.00
_cell.angle_beta   90.00
_cell.angle_gamma   90.00
#
_symmetry.space_group_name_H-M   'P 1'
#
loop_
_entity.id
_entity.type
_entity.pdbx_description
1 polymer ?
#
loop_
_entity_poly.entity_id
_entity_poly.type
_entity_poly.pdbx_seq_one_letter_code
_entity_poly.pdbx_strand_id
1 'polypeptide(L)'
;KTIKYFHRLFLIFFNFFYIIKKLIIDKLIINFEEYTTIVEKLAIQINKSYKPTVLVGIMRGAAPILDILSRILKLPIAYIVIQSYSGEGMEDQQGQLMFAREISSLAESKDYNKVLLVDDLSDTGLTLNKSIEWLRNYAPTKNYIKEVKTACLWKKKSSTFEPDFCPVKLDSDPWIVQPTEH
;
A
#
# COMPACT_ATOMS: atom_id res chain seq x y z
N LYS A 1 4.34 -48.01 14.87
CA LYS A 1 2.96 -47.60 14.44
C LYS A 1 2.51 -46.31 15.13
N THR A 2 2.91 -46.01 16.35
CA THR A 2 2.48 -44.86 17.17
C THR A 2 2.90 -43.48 16.58
N ILE A 3 4.08 -43.36 15.96
CA ILE A 3 4.63 -42.10 15.42
C ILE A 3 3.83 -41.63 14.18
N LYS A 4 3.33 -42.54 13.33
CA LYS A 4 2.48 -42.20 12.17
C LYS A 4 1.12 -41.65 12.57
N TYR A 5 0.57 -42.08 13.69
CA TYR A 5 -0.71 -41.55 14.22
C TYR A 5 -0.55 -40.15 14.77
N PHE A 6 0.57 -39.86 15.45
CA PHE A 6 0.87 -38.53 15.99
C PHE A 6 1.04 -37.50 14.89
N HIS A 7 1.72 -37.88 13.81
CA HIS A 7 1.92 -36.97 12.65
C HIS A 7 0.60 -36.67 11.93
N ARG A 8 -0.28 -37.64 11.82
CA ARG A 8 -1.60 -37.48 11.19
C ARG A 8 -2.55 -36.62 12.04
N LEU A 9 -2.51 -36.80 13.37
CA LEU A 9 -3.26 -35.93 14.29
C LEU A 9 -2.75 -34.48 14.27
N PHE A 10 -1.44 -34.30 14.23
CA PHE A 10 -0.82 -32.98 14.16
C PHE A 10 -1.21 -32.24 12.86
N LEU A 11 -1.23 -32.93 11.72
CA LEU A 11 -1.68 -32.36 10.44
C LEU A 11 -3.18 -32.00 10.44
N ILE A 12 -4.00 -32.81 11.07
CA ILE A 12 -5.44 -32.52 11.21
C ILE A 12 -5.66 -31.31 12.13
N PHE A 13 -4.93 -31.23 13.26
CA PHE A 13 -4.99 -30.07 14.16
C PHE A 13 -4.47 -28.81 13.49
N PHE A 14 -3.38 -28.89 12.73
CA PHE A 14 -2.81 -27.76 12.01
C PHE A 14 -3.74 -27.25 10.90
N ASN A 15 -4.35 -28.17 10.13
CA ASN A 15 -5.37 -27.83 9.13
C ASN A 15 -6.64 -27.26 9.77
N PHE A 16 -7.09 -27.78 10.90
CA PHE A 16 -8.25 -27.29 11.62
C PHE A 16 -7.99 -25.87 12.17
N PHE A 17 -6.81 -25.63 12.74
CA PHE A 17 -6.39 -24.29 13.18
C PHE A 17 -6.25 -23.29 12.01
N TYR A 18 -5.73 -23.77 10.88
CA TYR A 18 -5.64 -22.96 9.66
C TYR A 18 -7.01 -22.61 9.08
N ILE A 19 -7.95 -23.56 9.08
CA ILE A 19 -9.34 -23.36 8.64
C ILE A 19 -10.08 -22.41 9.59
N ILE A 20 -9.93 -22.58 10.91
CA ILE A 20 -10.52 -21.66 11.90
C ILE A 20 -9.91 -20.27 11.76
N LYS A 21 -8.59 -20.13 11.59
CA LYS A 21 -7.94 -18.84 11.35
C LYS A 21 -8.43 -18.17 10.07
N LYS A 22 -8.75 -18.96 9.04
CA LYS A 22 -9.33 -18.48 7.77
C LYS A 22 -10.82 -18.11 7.90
N LEU A 23 -11.55 -18.70 8.86
CA LEU A 23 -12.96 -18.40 9.15
C LEU A 23 -13.14 -17.18 10.09
N ILE A 24 -12.09 -16.80 10.85
CA ILE A 24 -12.09 -15.67 11.79
C ILE A 24 -11.14 -14.59 11.24
N ILE A 25 -11.13 -14.34 9.94
CA ILE A 25 -10.51 -13.11 9.44
C ILE A 25 -11.46 -11.97 9.82
N ASP A 26 -11.05 -11.20 10.80
CA ASP A 26 -11.71 -9.93 11.12
C ASP A 26 -11.73 -9.07 9.88
N LYS A 27 -12.92 -8.75 9.37
CA LYS A 27 -13.09 -7.98 8.13
C LYS A 27 -13.62 -6.60 8.46
N LEU A 28 -12.92 -5.59 7.98
CA LEU A 28 -13.39 -4.22 7.98
C LEU A 28 -13.94 -3.91 6.57
N ILE A 29 -15.26 -3.88 6.45
CA ILE A 29 -15.94 -3.61 5.17
C ILE A 29 -16.17 -2.11 5.06
N ILE A 30 -15.70 -1.49 3.99
CA ILE A 30 -15.78 -0.05 3.73
C ILE A 30 -16.69 0.18 2.53
N ASN A 31 -17.72 1.01 2.69
CA ASN A 31 -18.56 1.44 1.58
C ASN A 31 -17.99 2.68 0.86
N PHE A 32 -18.57 3.08 -0.28
CA PHE A 32 -18.08 4.21 -1.07
C PHE A 32 -18.17 5.56 -0.33
N GLU A 33 -19.17 5.78 0.51
CA GLU A 33 -19.33 7.01 1.27
C GLU A 33 -18.25 7.14 2.35
N GLU A 34 -18.00 6.06 3.07
CA GLU A 34 -16.90 6.00 4.06
C GLU A 34 -15.54 6.18 3.37
N TYR A 35 -15.33 5.51 2.24
CA TYR A 35 -14.10 5.59 1.46
C TYR A 35 -13.80 7.02 1.02
N THR A 36 -14.78 7.69 0.39
CA THR A 36 -14.63 9.09 -0.05
C THR A 36 -14.38 10.03 1.12
N THR A 37 -15.10 9.84 2.23
CA THR A 37 -14.87 10.62 3.45
C THR A 37 -13.44 10.49 3.98
N ILE A 38 -12.86 9.27 3.92
CA ILE A 38 -11.47 9.04 4.36
C ILE A 38 -10.49 9.72 3.40
N VAL A 39 -10.73 9.65 2.08
CA VAL A 39 -9.88 10.35 1.09
C VAL A 39 -9.94 11.86 1.26
N GLU A 40 -11.10 12.43 1.55
CA GLU A 40 -11.24 13.87 1.84
C GLU A 40 -10.47 14.28 3.10
N LYS A 41 -10.56 13.48 4.17
CA LYS A 41 -9.75 13.70 5.39
C LYS A 41 -8.26 13.67 5.08
N LEU A 42 -7.82 12.73 4.23
CA LEU A 42 -6.43 12.66 3.78
C LEU A 42 -6.03 13.94 3.02
N ALA A 43 -6.87 14.40 2.09
CA ALA A 43 -6.63 15.65 1.35
C ALA A 43 -6.48 16.86 2.28
N ILE A 44 -7.32 16.95 3.32
CA ILE A 44 -7.25 18.02 4.33
C ILE A 44 -5.94 17.94 5.11
N GLN A 45 -5.51 16.75 5.55
CA GLN A 45 -4.24 16.57 6.25
C GLN A 45 -3.06 17.04 5.39
N ILE A 46 -3.02 16.61 4.13
CA ILE A 46 -1.97 16.97 3.18
C ILE A 46 -1.95 18.50 3.00
N ASN A 47 -3.10 19.10 2.68
CA ASN A 47 -3.19 20.52 2.35
C ASN A 47 -2.81 21.45 3.52
N LYS A 48 -2.94 20.99 4.77
CA LYS A 48 -2.57 21.77 5.97
C LYS A 48 -1.05 21.96 6.11
N SER A 49 -0.27 20.95 5.76
CA SER A 49 1.15 20.90 6.14
C SER A 49 2.11 20.56 5.01
N TYR A 50 1.62 20.20 3.82
CA TYR A 50 2.46 19.83 2.69
C TYR A 50 1.88 20.34 1.38
N LYS A 51 2.76 20.78 0.49
CA LYS A 51 2.40 21.24 -0.86
C LYS A 51 3.18 20.38 -1.86
N PRO A 52 2.71 19.17 -2.17
CA PRO A 52 3.33 18.33 -3.18
C PRO A 52 3.23 18.98 -4.57
N THR A 53 4.13 18.62 -5.46
CA THR A 53 4.12 19.05 -6.85
C THR A 53 3.65 17.95 -7.80
N VAL A 54 3.68 16.70 -7.33
CA VAL A 54 3.17 15.52 -8.06
C VAL A 54 2.67 14.47 -7.07
N LEU A 55 1.62 13.75 -7.46
CA LEU A 55 1.14 12.56 -6.77
C LEU A 55 1.67 11.33 -7.50
N VAL A 56 2.33 10.43 -6.78
CA VAL A 56 2.84 9.17 -7.33
C VAL A 56 2.11 8.02 -6.62
N GLY A 57 1.30 7.27 -7.34
CA GLY A 57 0.52 6.18 -6.75
C GLY A 57 1.11 4.81 -7.01
N ILE A 58 1.02 3.97 -6.01
CA ILE A 58 1.36 2.55 -6.11
C ILE A 58 0.16 1.79 -6.65
N MET A 59 0.31 1.25 -7.85
CA MET A 59 -0.78 0.52 -8.50
C MET A 59 -0.86 -0.92 -7.97
N ARG A 60 -2.06 -1.43 -7.78
CA ARG A 60 -3.41 -0.91 -8.14
C ARG A 60 -4.11 -0.16 -7.01
N GLY A 61 -3.74 -0.38 -5.75
CA GLY A 61 -4.46 0.11 -4.58
C GLY A 61 -4.67 1.64 -4.58
N ALA A 62 -3.65 2.39 -4.99
CA ALA A 62 -3.73 3.84 -5.02
C ALA A 62 -4.60 4.44 -6.14
N ALA A 63 -5.03 3.67 -7.15
CA ALA A 63 -5.71 4.23 -8.33
C ALA A 63 -6.94 5.09 -8.00
N PRO A 64 -7.94 4.61 -7.22
CA PRO A 64 -9.12 5.42 -6.90
C PRO A 64 -8.77 6.62 -6.02
N ILE A 65 -7.79 6.49 -5.13
CA ILE A 65 -7.34 7.58 -4.25
C ILE A 65 -6.74 8.71 -5.08
N LEU A 66 -5.88 8.36 -6.05
CA LEU A 66 -5.21 9.34 -6.91
C LEU A 66 -6.19 10.12 -7.76
N ASP A 67 -7.22 9.47 -8.34
CA ASP A 67 -8.23 10.18 -9.10
C ASP A 67 -8.90 11.26 -8.24
N ILE A 68 -9.33 10.93 -7.04
CA ILE A 68 -9.98 11.87 -6.12
C ILE A 68 -8.99 12.96 -5.65
N LEU A 69 -7.81 12.57 -5.15
CA LEU A 69 -6.82 13.52 -4.64
C LEU A 69 -6.33 14.49 -5.70
N SER A 70 -6.11 14.02 -6.94
CA SER A 70 -5.64 14.87 -8.04
C SER A 70 -6.62 15.99 -8.37
N ARG A 71 -7.91 15.69 -8.32
CA ARG A 71 -8.98 16.67 -8.54
C ARG A 71 -9.08 17.68 -7.41
N ILE A 72 -8.99 17.22 -6.15
CA ILE A 72 -9.05 18.09 -4.97
C ILE A 72 -7.83 19.00 -4.91
N LEU A 73 -6.62 18.43 -5.06
CA LEU A 73 -5.36 19.16 -4.91
C LEU A 73 -4.90 19.85 -6.19
N LYS A 74 -5.52 19.53 -7.34
CA LYS A 74 -5.18 20.04 -8.69
C LYS A 74 -3.72 19.76 -9.06
N LEU A 75 -3.30 18.51 -8.87
CA LEU A 75 -1.93 18.08 -9.09
C LEU A 75 -1.85 17.01 -10.20
N PRO A 76 -0.74 16.98 -10.94
CA PRO A 76 -0.46 15.90 -11.88
C PRO A 76 -0.26 14.58 -11.13
N ILE A 77 -0.57 13.48 -11.82
CA ILE A 77 -0.45 12.12 -11.29
C ILE A 77 0.58 11.33 -12.08
N ALA A 78 1.22 10.41 -11.38
CA ALA A 78 2.09 9.40 -11.91
C ALA A 78 1.81 8.05 -11.25
N TYR A 79 2.14 6.96 -11.93
CA TYR A 79 1.91 5.61 -11.43
C TYR A 79 3.19 4.79 -11.44
N ILE A 80 3.41 4.07 -10.36
CA ILE A 80 4.38 2.98 -10.29
C ILE A 80 3.65 1.66 -10.11
N VAL A 81 4.06 0.64 -10.84
CA VAL A 81 3.50 -0.70 -10.70
C VAL A 81 4.47 -1.55 -9.91
N ILE A 82 3.95 -2.13 -8.83
CA ILE A 82 4.72 -3.01 -7.94
C ILE A 82 3.98 -4.33 -7.81
N GLN A 83 4.71 -5.41 -7.91
CA GLN A 83 4.19 -6.76 -7.71
C GLN A 83 5.04 -7.48 -6.66
N SER A 84 4.37 -8.06 -5.66
CA SER A 84 5.02 -9.00 -4.74
C SER A 84 5.14 -10.37 -5.39
N TYR A 85 6.31 -10.98 -5.29
CA TYR A 85 6.51 -12.36 -5.74
C TYR A 85 5.81 -13.31 -4.77
N SER A 86 4.78 -14.01 -5.26
CA SER A 86 4.10 -15.11 -4.58
C SER A 86 4.05 -16.33 -5.51
N GLY A 87 5.21 -16.82 -5.99
CA GLY A 87 5.28 -17.95 -6.91
C GLY A 87 5.49 -19.26 -6.17
N GLU A 88 4.65 -20.26 -6.44
CA GLU A 88 4.96 -21.65 -6.13
C GLU A 88 6.23 -22.05 -6.90
N GLY A 89 7.30 -22.36 -6.20
CA GLY A 89 8.54 -22.90 -6.77
C GLY A 89 9.80 -22.06 -6.66
N MET A 90 9.76 -20.89 -6.03
CA MET A 90 10.95 -20.08 -5.71
C MET A 90 10.97 -19.72 -4.23
N GLU A 91 11.32 -20.68 -3.38
CA GLU A 91 11.38 -20.51 -1.92
C GLU A 91 12.33 -19.39 -1.49
N ASP A 92 13.36 -19.08 -2.30
CA ASP A 92 14.36 -18.04 -2.01
C ASP A 92 13.92 -16.60 -2.35
N GLN A 93 12.74 -16.38 -2.98
CA GLN A 93 12.29 -15.05 -3.42
C GLN A 93 10.98 -14.58 -2.78
N GLN A 94 10.46 -15.33 -1.80
CA GLN A 94 9.25 -14.97 -1.09
C GLN A 94 9.44 -13.64 -0.33
N GLY A 95 8.67 -12.62 -0.70
CA GLY A 95 8.76 -11.28 -0.11
C GLY A 95 9.58 -10.26 -0.91
N GLN A 96 10.12 -10.62 -2.08
CA GLN A 96 10.74 -9.65 -2.98
C GLN A 96 9.66 -8.85 -3.74
N LEU A 97 9.87 -7.54 -3.82
CA LEU A 97 9.04 -6.64 -4.61
C LEU A 97 9.68 -6.41 -5.98
N MET A 98 8.90 -6.64 -7.04
CA MET A 98 9.27 -6.23 -8.39
C MET A 98 8.67 -4.88 -8.72
N PHE A 99 9.50 -3.97 -9.20
CA PHE A 99 9.10 -2.68 -9.72
C PHE A 99 9.06 -2.70 -11.25
N ALA A 100 8.03 -2.09 -11.84
CA ALA A 100 8.06 -1.79 -13.25
C ALA A 100 9.25 -0.87 -13.57
N ARG A 101 9.77 -0.97 -14.79
CA ARG A 101 10.98 -0.22 -15.19
C ARG A 101 10.74 1.29 -15.28
N GLU A 102 9.51 1.69 -15.53
CA GLU A 102 9.15 3.07 -15.85
C GLU A 102 7.96 3.55 -15.02
N ILE A 103 7.96 4.85 -14.76
CA ILE A 103 6.82 5.58 -14.22
C ILE A 103 5.92 5.96 -15.40
N SER A 104 4.64 5.60 -15.33
CA SER A 104 3.65 6.11 -16.27
C SER A 104 3.13 7.47 -15.79
N SER A 105 3.42 8.53 -16.54
CA SER A 105 3.07 9.90 -16.14
C SER A 105 3.01 10.86 -17.33
N LEU A 106 2.18 11.89 -17.19
CA LEU A 106 2.24 13.11 -18.01
C LEU A 106 2.97 14.25 -17.31
N ALA A 107 3.36 14.09 -16.04
CA ALA A 107 4.18 15.06 -15.32
C ALA A 107 5.59 15.11 -15.91
N GLU A 108 6.14 16.33 -16.02
CA GLU A 108 7.53 16.52 -16.44
C GLU A 108 8.49 16.18 -15.29
N SER A 109 9.75 15.85 -15.60
CA SER A 109 10.75 15.52 -14.56
C SER A 109 10.91 16.62 -13.49
N LYS A 110 10.77 17.89 -13.86
CA LYS A 110 10.82 19.02 -12.92
C LYS A 110 9.69 19.04 -11.89
N ASP A 111 8.55 18.41 -12.20
CA ASP A 111 7.40 18.33 -11.30
C ASP A 111 7.65 17.39 -10.11
N TYR A 112 8.66 16.53 -10.21
CA TYR A 112 9.03 15.59 -9.13
C TYR A 112 9.82 16.25 -7.99
N ASN A 113 9.72 17.56 -7.80
CA ASN A 113 10.44 18.28 -6.73
C ASN A 113 9.98 17.85 -5.33
N LYS A 114 8.64 17.85 -5.11
CA LYS A 114 8.00 17.41 -3.87
C LYS A 114 7.00 16.32 -4.18
N VAL A 115 7.43 15.08 -4.01
CA VAL A 115 6.62 13.90 -4.33
C VAL A 115 5.74 13.54 -3.14
N LEU A 116 4.46 13.30 -3.39
CA LEU A 116 3.59 12.57 -2.48
C LEU A 116 3.40 11.15 -3.02
N LEU A 117 4.01 10.19 -2.37
CA LEU A 117 3.84 8.77 -2.67
C LEU A 117 2.59 8.25 -1.97
N VAL A 118 1.65 7.72 -2.74
CA VAL A 118 0.32 7.31 -2.27
C VAL A 118 0.15 5.81 -2.43
N ASP A 119 -0.33 5.15 -1.37
CA ASP A 119 -0.81 3.77 -1.37
C ASP A 119 -2.19 3.73 -0.70
N ASP A 120 -2.90 2.62 -0.79
CA ASP A 120 -4.17 2.47 -0.09
C ASP A 120 -3.95 2.10 1.39
N LEU A 121 -3.03 1.20 1.65
CA LEU A 121 -2.84 0.56 2.95
C LEU A 121 -1.35 0.41 3.29
N SER A 122 -0.98 0.78 4.50
CA SER A 122 0.27 0.37 5.13
C SER A 122 0.06 -0.90 5.95
N ASP A 123 0.21 -2.08 5.32
CA ASP A 123 0.06 -3.39 5.98
C ASP A 123 1.29 -3.70 6.84
N THR A 124 2.42 -4.04 6.22
CA THR A 124 3.72 -4.19 6.88
C THR A 124 4.58 -2.93 6.78
N GLY A 125 4.30 -2.09 5.80
CA GLY A 125 5.05 -0.91 5.43
C GLY A 125 6.20 -1.16 4.45
N LEU A 126 6.44 -2.42 4.08
CA LEU A 126 7.54 -2.79 3.18
C LEU A 126 7.42 -2.12 1.81
N THR A 127 6.21 -2.11 1.24
CA THR A 127 5.93 -1.53 -0.09
C THR A 127 6.27 -0.03 -0.10
N LEU A 128 5.76 0.74 0.86
CA LEU A 128 6.03 2.18 0.96
C LEU A 128 7.53 2.46 1.13
N ASN A 129 8.20 1.72 2.02
CA ASN A 129 9.63 1.91 2.28
C ASN A 129 10.49 1.64 1.04
N LYS A 130 10.26 0.53 0.36
CA LYS A 130 10.97 0.17 -0.88
C LYS A 130 10.65 1.10 -2.05
N SER A 131 9.43 1.62 -2.11
CA SER A 131 9.03 2.58 -3.15
C SER A 131 9.73 3.93 -3.00
N ILE A 132 9.95 4.41 -1.77
CA ILE A 132 10.76 5.61 -1.51
C ILE A 132 12.19 5.41 -2.01
N GLU A 133 12.79 4.27 -1.67
CA GLU A 133 14.15 3.92 -2.09
C GLU A 133 14.25 3.87 -3.63
N TRP A 134 13.28 3.22 -4.27
CA TRP A 134 13.23 3.11 -5.72
C TRP A 134 13.07 4.48 -6.39
N LEU A 135 12.12 5.32 -5.93
CA LEU A 135 11.91 6.67 -6.47
C LEU A 135 13.15 7.54 -6.41
N ARG A 136 13.86 7.52 -5.27
CA ARG A 136 15.09 8.29 -5.07
C ARG A 136 16.22 7.86 -5.99
N ASN A 137 16.17 6.65 -6.52
CA ASN A 137 17.17 6.09 -7.44
C ASN A 137 16.70 6.08 -8.91
N TYR A 138 15.42 6.40 -9.19
CA TYR A 138 14.86 6.39 -10.53
C TYR A 138 15.51 7.46 -11.40
N ALA A 139 16.31 7.03 -12.38
CA ALA A 139 17.19 7.88 -13.17
C ALA A 139 16.53 9.11 -13.81
N PRO A 140 15.31 9.01 -14.41
CA PRO A 140 14.67 10.14 -15.05
C PRO A 140 14.28 11.28 -14.10
N THR A 141 14.03 11.02 -12.82
CA THR A 141 13.50 12.01 -11.88
C THR A 141 14.37 12.27 -10.65
N LYS A 142 15.31 11.37 -10.32
CA LYS A 142 16.11 11.42 -9.08
C LYS A 142 16.81 12.78 -8.82
N ASN A 143 17.25 13.44 -9.86
CA ASN A 143 17.97 14.73 -9.73
C ASN A 143 17.02 15.92 -9.41
N TYR A 144 15.72 15.73 -9.58
CA TYR A 144 14.69 16.74 -9.29
C TYR A 144 14.04 16.53 -7.92
N ILE A 145 14.05 15.32 -7.38
CA ILE A 145 13.40 14.97 -6.11
C ILE A 145 14.18 15.59 -4.96
N LYS A 146 13.56 16.55 -4.27
CA LYS A 146 14.07 17.14 -3.02
C LYS A 146 13.43 16.51 -1.80
N GLU A 147 12.15 16.16 -1.92
CA GLU A 147 11.38 15.62 -0.81
C GLU A 147 10.42 14.56 -1.30
N VAL A 148 10.30 13.47 -0.54
CA VAL A 148 9.27 12.44 -0.72
C VAL A 148 8.54 12.31 0.61
N LYS A 149 7.24 12.54 0.61
CA LYS A 149 6.33 12.19 1.69
C LYS A 149 5.37 11.10 1.26
N THR A 150 4.81 10.42 2.24
CA THR A 150 3.97 9.25 2.04
C THR A 150 2.56 9.47 2.55
N ALA A 151 1.58 8.87 1.88
CA ALA A 151 0.19 8.91 2.25
C ALA A 151 -0.47 7.55 2.05
N CYS A 152 -1.34 7.14 2.98
CA CYS A 152 -2.25 6.02 2.80
C CYS A 152 -3.57 6.28 3.54
N LEU A 153 -4.61 5.50 3.23
CA LEU A 153 -5.90 5.63 3.92
C LEU A 153 -5.86 4.94 5.28
N TRP A 154 -5.27 3.75 5.33
CA TRP A 154 -5.19 2.94 6.55
C TRP A 154 -3.76 2.53 6.87
N LYS A 155 -3.47 2.49 8.17
CA LYS A 155 -2.26 1.85 8.71
C LYS A 155 -2.68 0.76 9.68
N LYS A 156 -2.25 -0.48 9.43
CA LYS A 156 -2.46 -1.60 10.34
C LYS A 156 -1.56 -1.51 11.57
N LYS A 157 -1.98 -2.14 12.67
CA LYS A 157 -1.22 -2.20 13.91
C LYS A 157 0.17 -2.81 13.72
N SER A 158 0.26 -3.86 12.92
CA SER A 158 1.51 -4.58 12.64
C SER A 158 2.47 -3.81 11.74
N SER A 159 2.00 -2.73 11.07
CA SER A 159 2.88 -1.95 10.20
C SER A 159 3.99 -1.25 10.97
N THR A 160 5.23 -1.54 10.57
CA THR A 160 6.44 -0.90 11.12
C THR A 160 6.76 0.44 10.46
N PHE A 161 6.04 0.79 9.40
CA PHE A 161 6.21 2.05 8.68
C PHE A 161 5.19 3.09 9.17
N GLU A 162 5.65 4.32 9.42
CA GLU A 162 4.77 5.43 9.79
C GLU A 162 4.61 6.37 8.59
N PRO A 163 3.46 6.33 7.88
CA PRO A 163 3.18 7.26 6.79
C PRO A 163 3.10 8.70 7.30
N ASP A 164 3.57 9.67 6.48
CA ASP A 164 3.47 11.10 6.84
C ASP A 164 2.00 11.54 6.99
N PHE A 165 1.11 10.96 6.17
CA PHE A 165 -0.33 11.24 6.17
C PHE A 165 -1.11 9.94 6.19
N CYS A 166 -1.91 9.72 7.23
CA CYS A 166 -2.77 8.56 7.37
C CYS A 166 -3.99 8.91 8.24
N PRO A 167 -5.19 9.05 7.67
CA PRO A 167 -6.38 9.41 8.44
C PRO A 167 -6.84 8.34 9.41
N VAL A 168 -6.61 7.05 9.10
CA VAL A 168 -7.11 5.93 9.90
C VAL A 168 -5.97 5.02 10.33
N LYS A 169 -5.66 5.03 11.63
CA LYS A 169 -4.74 4.08 12.26
C LYS A 169 -5.55 3.03 12.99
N LEU A 170 -5.32 1.76 12.65
CA LEU A 170 -6.06 0.63 13.20
C LEU A 170 -5.33 0.06 14.43
N ASP A 171 -6.10 -0.34 15.44
CA ASP A 171 -5.59 -1.01 16.64
C ASP A 171 -5.46 -2.53 16.49
N SER A 172 -5.82 -3.05 15.30
CA SER A 172 -5.74 -4.46 14.91
C SER A 172 -5.34 -4.59 13.45
N ASP A 173 -5.28 -5.82 12.94
CA ASP A 173 -4.86 -6.15 11.58
C ASP A 173 -6.01 -6.81 10.76
N PRO A 174 -7.19 -6.18 10.62
CA PRO A 174 -8.30 -6.73 9.89
C PRO A 174 -8.00 -6.83 8.39
N TRP A 175 -8.71 -7.72 7.71
CA TRP A 175 -8.79 -7.66 6.25
C TRP A 175 -9.70 -6.51 5.84
N ILE A 176 -9.14 -5.49 5.20
CA ILE A 176 -9.92 -4.35 4.72
C ILE A 176 -10.51 -4.70 3.36
N VAL A 177 -11.85 -4.72 3.29
CA VAL A 177 -12.59 -4.91 2.03
C VAL A 177 -12.99 -3.53 1.52
N GLN A 178 -12.27 -3.07 0.51
CA GLN A 178 -12.51 -1.76 -0.10
C GLN A 178 -13.66 -1.84 -1.12
N PRO A 179 -14.39 -0.74 -1.38
CA PRO A 179 -15.53 -0.76 -2.30
C PRO A 179 -15.15 -1.00 -3.77
N THR A 180 -13.85 -0.99 -4.08
CA THR A 180 -13.28 -1.26 -5.41
C THR A 180 -12.75 -2.70 -5.56
N GLU A 181 -12.79 -3.50 -4.48
CA GLU A 181 -12.43 -4.92 -4.49
C GLU A 181 -13.67 -5.79 -4.65
N HIS A 182 -13.73 -6.59 -5.70
CA HIS A 182 -14.78 -7.58 -5.96
C HIS A 182 -14.19 -8.97 -6.12
#